data_e7fbbbe6f57da8d907c1e897bf6b79e8
#
_entry.id   e7fbbbe6f57da8d907c1e897bf6b79e8
#
_cell.length_a   1.000
_cell.length_b   1.000
_cell.length_c   1.000
_cell.angle_alpha   90.00
_cell.angle_beta   90.00
_cell.angle_gamma   90.00
#
_symmetry.space_group_name_H-M   'P 1'
#
loop_
_entity.id
_entity.type
_entity.pdbx_description
1 polymer ?
#
loop_
_entity_poly.entity_id
_entity_poly.type
_entity_poly.pdbx_seq_one_letter_code
_entity_poly.pdbx_strand_id
1 'polypeptide(L)'
;MVLIERDVLPGRDLPGMVGAGMEEAASLVLVLTLVSSALFITHLEGGRAATANLLRRAVRWRVPVRWWAVAVLALPVTSLVLALALGDQFTTPSASTLGHEVVSIAVALLLVNISEEIAWAGFLQTRLERRHRFLVASLLTAVPFALVHLPIRVVAREITGLEDVVGNLIALLIISAIIRTLLGVVMRGALNSVLLVAVTHTFFNRSNNTDGIVADLVSGEARSLAALLASLLLTVVLCVVMRKRLTRDQRLALDAREPF
;
A
#
# COMPACT_ATOMS: atom_id res chain seq x y z
N MET A 1 6.01 -8.64 -5.61
CA MET A 1 6.66 -9.76 -4.90
C MET A 1 6.88 -10.89 -5.90
N VAL A 2 8.11 -11.04 -6.38
CA VAL A 2 8.51 -11.90 -7.50
C VAL A 2 8.97 -13.26 -6.97
N LEU A 3 8.13 -13.98 -6.24
CA LEU A 3 8.53 -15.27 -5.66
C LEU A 3 8.18 -16.49 -6.50
N ILE A 4 7.44 -16.36 -7.60
CA ILE A 4 6.78 -17.56 -8.18
C ILE A 4 7.01 -17.76 -9.68
N GLU A 5 7.60 -16.81 -10.41
CA GLU A 5 7.83 -17.00 -11.87
C GLU A 5 9.28 -17.33 -12.27
N ARG A 6 10.12 -17.64 -11.32
CA ARG A 6 11.44 -18.18 -11.71
C ARG A 6 11.42 -19.67 -11.52
N ASP A 7 11.13 -20.37 -12.61
CA ASP A 7 11.43 -21.80 -12.74
C ASP A 7 12.77 -22.12 -12.06
N VAL A 8 12.72 -22.73 -10.89
CA VAL A 8 13.91 -23.28 -10.24
C VAL A 8 14.28 -24.56 -11.00
N LEU A 9 14.76 -24.38 -12.23
CA LEU A 9 15.37 -25.44 -12.99
C LEU A 9 16.87 -25.47 -12.70
N PRO A 10 17.45 -26.67 -12.50
CA PRO A 10 18.88 -26.82 -12.32
C PRO A 10 19.63 -26.30 -13.55
N GLY A 11 20.38 -25.19 -13.40
CA GLY A 11 21.19 -24.58 -14.45
C GLY A 11 21.05 -23.08 -14.64
N ARG A 12 20.19 -22.39 -13.88
CA ARG A 12 20.10 -20.91 -13.92
C ARG A 12 21.09 -20.27 -12.97
N ASP A 13 21.66 -19.15 -13.45
CA ASP A 13 22.77 -18.43 -12.85
C ASP A 13 22.57 -18.10 -11.36
N LEU A 14 23.44 -18.59 -10.50
CA LEU A 14 23.56 -18.27 -9.09
C LEU A 14 23.43 -16.76 -8.75
N PRO A 15 23.99 -15.82 -9.55
CA PRO A 15 23.81 -14.39 -9.33
C PRO A 15 22.36 -13.91 -9.36
N GLY A 16 21.50 -14.48 -10.19
CA GLY A 16 20.08 -14.13 -10.27
C GLY A 16 19.27 -14.60 -9.05
N MET A 17 19.58 -15.79 -8.53
CA MET A 17 18.95 -16.34 -7.33
C MET A 17 19.35 -15.56 -6.06
N VAL A 18 20.63 -15.19 -5.96
CA VAL A 18 21.15 -14.37 -4.84
C VAL A 18 20.52 -12.98 -4.85
N GLY A 19 20.36 -12.36 -6.04
CA GLY A 19 19.72 -11.05 -6.17
C GLY A 19 18.26 -11.04 -5.71
N ALA A 20 17.47 -12.06 -6.08
CA ALA A 20 16.07 -12.19 -5.65
C ALA A 20 15.96 -12.36 -4.13
N GLY A 21 16.76 -13.25 -3.54
CA GLY A 21 16.78 -13.44 -2.09
C GLY A 21 17.23 -12.20 -1.30
N MET A 22 18.11 -11.37 -1.86
CA MET A 22 18.53 -10.11 -1.24
C MET A 22 17.42 -9.06 -1.22
N GLU A 23 16.63 -8.93 -2.28
CA GLU A 23 15.50 -8.00 -2.35
C GLU A 23 14.44 -8.33 -1.29
N GLU A 24 14.09 -9.60 -1.17
CA GLU A 24 13.14 -10.09 -0.19
C GLU A 24 13.64 -9.89 1.25
N ALA A 25 14.91 -10.22 1.48
CA ALA A 25 15.55 -10.00 2.77
C ALA A 25 15.58 -8.51 3.14
N ALA A 26 15.95 -7.63 2.20
CA ALA A 26 15.96 -6.19 2.40
C ALA A 26 14.56 -5.65 2.73
N SER A 27 13.55 -6.11 2.01
CA SER A 27 12.14 -5.73 2.25
C SER A 27 11.67 -6.20 3.63
N LEU A 28 11.99 -7.43 4.02
CA LEU A 28 11.63 -7.97 5.33
C LEU A 28 12.31 -7.20 6.46
N VAL A 29 13.62 -6.91 6.34
CA VAL A 29 14.37 -6.13 7.34
C VAL A 29 13.77 -4.74 7.47
N LEU A 30 13.44 -4.09 6.35
CA LEU A 30 12.80 -2.78 6.35
C LEU A 30 11.46 -2.81 7.10
N VAL A 31 10.59 -3.74 6.75
CA VAL A 31 9.24 -3.87 7.34
C VAL A 31 9.33 -4.15 8.84
N LEU A 32 10.22 -5.05 9.27
CA LEU A 32 10.43 -5.34 10.69
C LEU A 32 10.98 -4.13 11.44
N THR A 33 11.88 -3.37 10.84
CA THR A 33 12.43 -2.14 11.41
C THR A 33 11.35 -1.08 11.59
N LEU A 34 10.51 -0.88 10.57
CA LEU A 34 9.41 0.09 10.59
C LEU A 34 8.39 -0.23 11.69
N VAL A 35 7.89 -1.46 11.73
CA VAL A 35 6.87 -1.85 12.71
C VAL A 35 7.42 -1.84 14.14
N SER A 36 8.63 -2.33 14.34
CA SER A 36 9.29 -2.32 15.67
C SER A 36 9.49 -0.90 16.16
N SER A 37 9.99 0.01 15.31
CA SER A 37 10.17 1.42 15.64
C SER A 37 8.83 2.10 15.99
N ALA A 38 7.78 1.87 15.21
CA ALA A 38 6.45 2.42 15.45
C ALA A 38 5.86 1.94 16.78
N LEU A 39 5.99 0.66 17.10
CA LEU A 39 5.52 0.08 18.36
C LEU A 39 6.35 0.59 19.55
N PHE A 40 7.67 0.65 19.40
CA PHE A 40 8.58 1.13 20.44
C PHE A 40 8.31 2.60 20.81
N ILE A 41 8.24 3.49 19.82
CA ILE A 41 7.96 4.91 20.06
C ILE A 41 6.54 5.08 20.65
N THR A 42 5.55 4.33 20.14
CA THR A 42 4.18 4.36 20.71
C THR A 42 4.18 3.93 22.17
N HIS A 43 5.01 2.93 22.53
CA HIS A 43 5.16 2.48 23.91
C HIS A 43 5.81 3.55 24.80
N LEU A 44 6.85 4.21 24.31
CA LEU A 44 7.52 5.29 25.07
C LEU A 44 6.59 6.49 25.32
N GLU A 45 5.75 6.85 24.34
CA GLU A 45 4.85 8.00 24.44
C GLU A 45 3.60 7.75 25.31
N GLY A 46 3.03 6.55 25.28
CA GLY A 46 1.75 6.28 25.94
C GLY A 46 1.63 4.89 26.56
N GLY A 47 2.75 4.22 26.78
CA GLY A 47 2.84 2.94 27.46
C GLY A 47 2.08 1.81 26.79
N ARG A 48 1.78 0.77 27.59
CA ARG A 48 1.07 -0.43 27.11
C ARG A 48 -0.31 -0.12 26.54
N ALA A 49 -1.01 0.87 27.07
CA ALA A 49 -2.36 1.21 26.62
C ALA A 49 -2.36 1.76 25.17
N ALA A 50 -1.42 2.65 24.84
CA ALA A 50 -1.27 3.20 23.49
C ALA A 50 -0.85 2.12 22.48
N THR A 51 0.11 1.26 22.86
CA THR A 51 0.54 0.13 22.02
C THR A 51 -0.61 -0.85 21.76
N ALA A 52 -1.35 -1.24 22.81
CA ALA A 52 -2.50 -2.11 22.68
C ALA A 52 -3.62 -1.48 21.81
N ASN A 53 -3.79 -0.15 21.85
CA ASN A 53 -4.74 0.54 20.98
C ASN A 53 -4.30 0.47 19.51
N LEU A 54 -3.01 0.69 19.21
CA LEU A 54 -2.47 0.58 17.86
C LEU A 54 -2.65 -0.84 17.32
N LEU A 55 -2.31 -1.86 18.09
CA LEU A 55 -2.48 -3.27 17.70
C LEU A 55 -3.95 -3.66 17.53
N ARG A 56 -4.86 -3.17 18.39
CA ARG A 56 -6.31 -3.39 18.19
C ARG A 56 -6.83 -2.81 16.89
N ARG A 57 -6.28 -1.70 16.42
CA ARG A 57 -6.60 -1.13 15.11
C ARG A 57 -6.08 -2.00 13.97
N ALA A 58 -4.93 -2.65 14.16
CA ALA A 58 -4.33 -3.56 13.17
C ALA A 58 -5.14 -4.85 12.97
N VAL A 59 -5.98 -5.23 13.95
CA VAL A 59 -6.85 -6.41 13.84
C VAL A 59 -8.35 -6.04 13.83
N ARG A 60 -8.69 -4.77 13.61
CA ARG A 60 -10.08 -4.30 13.59
C ARG A 60 -10.76 -4.69 12.28
N TRP A 61 -11.52 -5.79 12.30
CA TRP A 61 -12.28 -6.29 11.14
C TRP A 61 -13.77 -5.85 11.15
N ARG A 62 -14.30 -5.43 12.30
CA ARG A 62 -15.69 -4.97 12.45
C ARG A 62 -15.85 -3.54 11.96
N VAL A 63 -16.00 -3.41 10.63
CA VAL A 63 -16.20 -2.16 9.90
C VAL A 63 -17.39 -2.31 8.95
N PRO A 64 -18.04 -1.22 8.51
CA PRO A 64 -19.15 -1.31 7.55
C PRO A 64 -18.73 -2.08 6.28
N VAL A 65 -19.59 -3.02 5.84
CA VAL A 65 -19.30 -3.93 4.70
C VAL A 65 -18.93 -3.21 3.41
N ARG A 66 -19.47 -2.02 3.18
CA ARG A 66 -19.09 -1.18 2.02
C ARG A 66 -17.59 -0.87 1.95
N TRP A 67 -16.93 -0.76 3.09
CA TRP A 67 -15.48 -0.50 3.12
C TRP A 67 -14.66 -1.75 2.82
N TRP A 68 -15.19 -2.93 3.15
CA TRP A 68 -14.62 -4.19 2.67
C TRP A 68 -14.73 -4.30 1.14
N ALA A 69 -15.89 -3.96 0.57
CA ALA A 69 -16.06 -3.92 -0.88
C ALA A 69 -15.09 -2.92 -1.54
N VAL A 70 -14.92 -1.72 -0.96
CA VAL A 70 -13.93 -0.74 -1.45
C VAL A 70 -12.52 -1.30 -1.36
N ALA A 71 -12.14 -1.89 -0.21
CA ALA A 71 -10.78 -2.37 0.03
C ALA A 71 -10.37 -3.51 -0.91
N VAL A 72 -11.30 -4.42 -1.21
CA VAL A 72 -11.01 -5.65 -1.98
C VAL A 72 -11.27 -5.47 -3.48
N LEU A 73 -12.34 -4.76 -3.84
CA LEU A 73 -12.83 -4.75 -5.23
C LEU A 73 -12.51 -3.45 -5.99
N ALA A 74 -12.45 -2.31 -5.30
CA ALA A 74 -12.42 -1.04 -6.02
C ALA A 74 -11.20 -0.92 -6.96
N LEU A 75 -10.00 -1.21 -6.46
CA LEU A 75 -8.78 -1.14 -7.28
C LEU A 75 -8.73 -2.20 -8.37
N PRO A 76 -8.87 -3.51 -8.07
CA PRO A 76 -8.81 -4.53 -9.13
C PRO A 76 -9.86 -4.34 -10.22
N VAL A 77 -11.12 -4.08 -9.83
CA VAL A 77 -12.22 -3.92 -10.80
C VAL A 77 -12.02 -2.67 -11.65
N THR A 78 -11.67 -1.52 -11.02
CA THR A 78 -11.46 -0.28 -11.80
C THR A 78 -10.24 -0.41 -12.71
N SER A 79 -9.16 -1.03 -12.27
CA SER A 79 -7.96 -1.28 -13.08
C SER A 79 -8.28 -2.21 -14.25
N LEU A 80 -9.01 -3.30 -14.01
CA LEU A 80 -9.45 -4.23 -15.05
C LEU A 80 -10.32 -3.53 -16.11
N VAL A 81 -11.34 -2.79 -15.66
CA VAL A 81 -12.24 -2.06 -16.59
C VAL A 81 -11.47 -1.05 -17.42
N LEU A 82 -10.54 -0.31 -16.82
CA LEU A 82 -9.72 0.65 -17.57
C LEU A 82 -8.74 -0.03 -18.51
N ALA A 83 -8.12 -1.15 -18.13
CA ALA A 83 -7.22 -1.90 -19.01
C ALA A 83 -7.95 -2.38 -20.26
N LEU A 84 -9.13 -2.97 -20.10
CA LEU A 84 -9.98 -3.40 -21.22
C LEU A 84 -10.44 -2.22 -22.09
N ALA A 85 -10.80 -1.09 -21.47
CA ALA A 85 -11.22 0.12 -22.19
C ALA A 85 -10.04 0.76 -22.97
N LEU A 86 -8.80 0.55 -22.53
CA LEU A 86 -7.59 1.02 -23.21
C LEU A 86 -7.06 0.04 -24.28
N GLY A 87 -7.74 -1.10 -24.48
CA GLY A 87 -7.44 -2.04 -25.56
C GLY A 87 -6.78 -3.35 -25.14
N ASP A 88 -6.50 -3.55 -23.86
CA ASP A 88 -6.06 -4.85 -23.37
C ASP A 88 -7.18 -5.88 -23.55
N GLN A 89 -6.81 -7.15 -23.71
CA GLN A 89 -7.77 -8.23 -23.93
C GLN A 89 -7.94 -9.07 -22.66
N PHE A 90 -9.16 -9.48 -22.36
CA PHE A 90 -9.45 -10.36 -21.26
C PHE A 90 -8.84 -11.75 -21.48
N THR A 91 -8.18 -12.28 -20.44
CA THR A 91 -7.65 -13.63 -20.38
C THR A 91 -8.28 -14.41 -19.23
N THR A 92 -8.44 -15.71 -19.41
CA THR A 92 -8.97 -16.57 -18.35
C THR A 92 -7.81 -17.24 -17.62
N PRO A 93 -7.55 -16.90 -16.35
CA PRO A 93 -6.48 -17.51 -15.60
C PRO A 93 -6.78 -18.99 -15.30
N SER A 94 -5.74 -19.78 -15.18
CA SER A 94 -5.85 -21.20 -14.74
C SER A 94 -6.23 -21.29 -13.26
N ALA A 95 -6.75 -22.44 -12.84
CA ALA A 95 -7.03 -22.69 -11.42
C ALA A 95 -5.75 -22.62 -10.55
N SER A 96 -4.61 -23.03 -11.08
CA SER A 96 -3.31 -22.90 -10.40
C SER A 96 -2.90 -21.43 -10.25
N THR A 97 -3.08 -20.61 -11.27
CA THR A 97 -2.82 -19.16 -11.21
C THR A 97 -3.67 -18.51 -10.12
N LEU A 98 -4.97 -18.80 -10.08
CA LEU A 98 -5.86 -18.29 -9.02
C LEU A 98 -5.44 -18.78 -7.62
N GLY A 99 -5.01 -20.04 -7.50
CA GLY A 99 -4.48 -20.57 -6.24
C GLY A 99 -3.23 -19.83 -5.78
N HIS A 100 -2.28 -19.56 -6.66
CA HIS A 100 -1.09 -18.77 -6.38
C HIS A 100 -1.44 -17.35 -5.98
N GLU A 101 -2.41 -16.71 -6.67
CA GLU A 101 -2.83 -15.36 -6.34
C GLU A 101 -3.42 -15.25 -4.93
N VAL A 102 -4.25 -16.21 -4.52
CA VAL A 102 -4.80 -16.27 -3.15
C VAL A 102 -3.69 -16.38 -2.11
N VAL A 103 -2.68 -17.24 -2.35
CA VAL A 103 -1.52 -17.37 -1.46
C VAL A 103 -0.71 -16.07 -1.44
N SER A 104 -0.46 -15.46 -2.58
CA SER A 104 0.29 -14.20 -2.70
C SER A 104 -0.39 -13.05 -1.96
N ILE A 105 -1.73 -12.92 -2.09
CA ILE A 105 -2.53 -11.96 -1.34
C ILE A 105 -2.39 -12.19 0.18
N ALA A 106 -2.51 -13.44 0.63
CA ALA A 106 -2.41 -13.77 2.05
C ALA A 106 -1.02 -13.47 2.62
N VAL A 107 0.03 -13.85 1.91
CA VAL A 107 1.43 -13.59 2.30
C VAL A 107 1.72 -12.09 2.31
N ALA A 108 1.38 -11.35 1.25
CA ALA A 108 1.58 -9.91 1.17
C ALA A 108 0.83 -9.18 2.29
N LEU A 109 -0.42 -9.56 2.57
CA LEU A 109 -1.21 -8.97 3.63
C LEU A 109 -0.59 -9.21 5.01
N LEU A 110 -0.31 -10.47 5.34
CA LEU A 110 0.05 -10.87 6.71
C LEU A 110 1.49 -10.55 7.07
N LEU A 111 2.43 -10.65 6.14
CA LEU A 111 3.84 -10.45 6.42
C LEU A 111 4.32 -9.02 6.12
N VAL A 112 3.79 -8.38 5.08
CA VAL A 112 4.29 -7.10 4.59
C VAL A 112 3.32 -5.97 4.94
N ASN A 113 2.17 -5.93 4.27
CA ASN A 113 1.32 -4.74 4.27
C ASN A 113 0.70 -4.41 5.64
N ILE A 114 0.37 -5.41 6.48
CA ILE A 114 -0.15 -5.11 7.82
C ILE A 114 0.93 -4.47 8.71
N SER A 115 2.17 -4.93 8.61
CA SER A 115 3.31 -4.40 9.33
C SER A 115 3.65 -2.99 8.85
N GLU A 116 3.68 -2.76 7.56
CA GLU A 116 3.86 -1.44 6.97
C GLU A 116 2.77 -0.47 7.41
N GLU A 117 1.51 -0.87 7.35
CA GLU A 117 0.40 0.03 7.68
C GLU A 117 0.25 0.29 9.18
N ILE A 118 0.76 -0.57 10.04
CA ILE A 118 0.95 -0.24 11.46
C ILE A 118 1.89 0.99 11.59
N ALA A 119 2.99 1.02 10.83
CA ALA A 119 3.94 2.13 10.85
C ALA A 119 3.41 3.36 10.10
N TRP A 120 2.93 3.21 8.87
CA TRP A 120 2.56 4.34 8.03
C TRP A 120 1.21 4.96 8.40
N ALA A 121 0.13 4.18 8.40
CA ALA A 121 -1.21 4.68 8.69
C ALA A 121 -1.47 4.76 10.20
N GLY A 122 -1.17 3.66 10.90
CA GLY A 122 -1.42 3.53 12.31
C GLY A 122 -0.61 4.47 13.19
N PHE A 123 0.65 4.66 12.86
CA PHE A 123 1.58 5.48 13.63
C PHE A 123 1.81 6.85 12.99
N LEU A 124 2.48 6.94 11.84
CA LEU A 124 2.97 8.20 11.28
C LEU A 124 1.84 9.12 10.84
N GLN A 125 0.97 8.65 9.92
CA GLN A 125 -0.13 9.47 9.40
C GLN A 125 -1.09 9.92 10.50
N THR A 126 -1.42 9.04 11.44
CA THR A 126 -2.27 9.37 12.59
C THR A 126 -1.68 10.51 13.44
N ARG A 127 -0.35 10.57 13.62
CA ARG A 127 0.32 11.65 14.35
C ARG A 127 0.36 12.95 13.57
N LEU A 128 0.63 12.87 12.27
CA LEU A 128 0.63 14.04 11.39
C LEU A 128 -0.76 14.68 11.29
N GLU A 129 -1.82 13.86 11.26
CA GLU A 129 -3.21 14.35 11.23
C GLU A 129 -3.65 15.07 12.52
N ARG A 130 -2.93 14.88 13.62
CA ARG A 130 -3.14 15.69 14.84
C ARG A 130 -2.66 17.13 14.67
N ARG A 131 -1.74 17.40 13.77
CA ARG A 131 -1.09 18.71 13.59
C ARG A 131 -1.40 19.37 12.25
N HIS A 132 -1.74 18.58 11.25
CA HIS A 132 -1.93 18.99 9.87
C HIS A 132 -3.30 18.59 9.33
N ARG A 133 -3.74 19.30 8.29
CA ARG A 133 -4.94 18.91 7.54
C ARG A 133 -4.71 17.56 6.85
N PHE A 134 -5.79 16.81 6.64
CA PHE A 134 -5.76 15.45 6.08
C PHE A 134 -4.82 15.30 4.86
N LEU A 135 -5.02 16.12 3.82
CA LEU A 135 -4.18 16.05 2.61
C LEU A 135 -2.70 16.34 2.91
N VAL A 136 -2.42 17.35 3.75
CA VAL A 136 -1.04 17.66 4.14
C VAL A 136 -0.41 16.50 4.91
N ALA A 137 -1.13 15.88 5.82
CA ALA A 137 -0.66 14.71 6.56
C ALA A 137 -0.39 13.52 5.63
N SER A 138 -1.28 13.28 4.65
CA SER A 138 -1.10 12.23 3.65
C SER A 138 0.15 12.48 2.79
N LEU A 139 0.35 13.70 2.31
CA LEU A 139 1.53 14.08 1.51
C LEU A 139 2.82 14.02 2.32
N LEU A 140 2.81 14.48 3.58
CA LEU A 140 3.96 14.35 4.47
C LEU A 140 4.29 12.89 4.78
N THR A 141 3.29 12.00 4.84
CA THR A 141 3.52 10.55 4.97
C THR A 141 4.06 9.95 3.67
N ALA A 142 3.65 10.47 2.51
CA ALA A 142 4.08 9.97 1.21
C ALA A 142 5.59 10.13 0.97
N VAL A 143 6.20 11.20 1.50
CA VAL A 143 7.63 11.47 1.31
C VAL A 143 8.51 10.34 1.88
N PRO A 144 8.49 10.04 3.20
CA PRO A 144 9.29 8.94 3.73
C PRO A 144 8.84 7.59 3.19
N PHE A 145 7.56 7.39 2.87
CA PHE A 145 7.07 6.18 2.20
C PHE A 145 7.72 5.98 0.83
N ALA A 146 7.85 7.02 0.00
CA ALA A 146 8.58 6.96 -1.27
C ALA A 146 10.08 6.66 -1.06
N LEU A 147 10.71 7.35 -0.11
CA LEU A 147 12.14 7.24 0.14
C LEU A 147 12.57 5.84 0.59
N VAL A 148 11.77 5.14 1.38
CA VAL A 148 12.12 3.77 1.82
C VAL A 148 12.04 2.74 0.70
N HIS A 149 11.31 3.02 -0.39
CA HIS A 149 11.23 2.14 -1.55
C HIS A 149 12.43 2.31 -2.51
N LEU A 150 13.14 3.44 -2.45
CA LEU A 150 14.26 3.69 -3.34
C LEU A 150 15.40 2.69 -3.17
N PRO A 151 15.88 2.35 -1.94
CA PRO A 151 16.90 1.31 -1.75
C PRO A 151 16.46 -0.07 -2.28
N ILE A 152 15.17 -0.42 -2.16
CA ILE A 152 14.65 -1.69 -2.66
C ILE A 152 14.82 -1.76 -4.19
N ARG A 153 14.51 -0.68 -4.92
CA ARG A 153 14.69 -0.62 -6.37
C ARG A 153 16.15 -0.70 -6.79
N VAL A 154 17.08 -0.15 -5.98
CA VAL A 154 18.53 -0.32 -6.21
C VAL A 154 18.94 -1.78 -6.05
N VAL A 155 18.47 -2.46 -5.01
CA VAL A 155 18.73 -3.89 -4.78
C VAL A 155 18.11 -4.76 -5.88
N ALA A 156 16.90 -4.41 -6.34
CA ALA A 156 16.21 -5.06 -7.46
C ALA A 156 16.87 -4.77 -8.84
N ARG A 157 17.93 -3.94 -8.88
CA ARG A 157 18.61 -3.51 -10.11
C ARG A 157 17.72 -2.75 -11.10
N GLU A 158 16.64 -2.16 -10.64
CA GLU A 158 15.81 -1.25 -11.43
C GLU A 158 16.45 0.14 -11.58
N ILE A 159 17.41 0.47 -10.72
CA ILE A 159 18.18 1.70 -10.70
C ILE A 159 19.65 1.32 -10.93
N THR A 160 20.21 1.72 -12.06
CA THR A 160 21.58 1.41 -12.45
C THR A 160 22.48 2.65 -12.51
N GLY A 161 21.90 3.84 -12.59
CA GLY A 161 22.63 5.11 -12.70
C GLY A 161 21.95 6.25 -11.93
N LEU A 162 22.65 7.38 -11.82
CA LEU A 162 22.13 8.56 -11.14
C LEU A 162 20.90 9.16 -11.84
N GLU A 163 20.83 9.05 -13.14
CA GLU A 163 19.69 9.50 -13.96
C GLU A 163 18.42 8.74 -13.59
N ASP A 164 18.55 7.41 -13.39
CA ASP A 164 17.45 6.54 -12.99
C ASP A 164 16.95 6.89 -11.58
N VAL A 165 17.86 7.32 -10.67
CA VAL A 165 17.49 7.71 -9.30
C VAL A 165 16.45 8.84 -9.31
N VAL A 166 16.69 9.88 -10.12
CA VAL A 166 15.79 11.05 -10.16
C VAL A 166 14.42 10.68 -10.74
N GLY A 167 14.42 9.94 -11.86
CA GLY A 167 13.19 9.47 -12.49
C GLY A 167 12.35 8.57 -11.56
N ASN A 168 13.00 7.59 -10.94
CA ASN A 168 12.37 6.69 -9.98
C ASN A 168 11.87 7.43 -8.73
N LEU A 169 12.62 8.39 -8.20
CA LEU A 169 12.19 9.17 -7.04
C LEU A 169 10.94 9.99 -7.35
N ILE A 170 10.89 10.65 -8.52
CA ILE A 170 9.70 11.42 -8.94
C ILE A 170 8.50 10.47 -9.08
N ALA A 171 8.66 9.35 -9.76
CA ALA A 171 7.59 8.37 -9.92
C ALA A 171 7.10 7.81 -8.57
N LEU A 172 8.02 7.47 -7.68
CA LEU A 172 7.71 7.01 -6.32
C LEU A 172 6.99 8.08 -5.51
N LEU A 173 7.38 9.35 -5.60
CA LEU A 173 6.69 10.43 -4.89
C LEU A 173 5.27 10.63 -5.40
N ILE A 174 5.05 10.57 -6.72
CA ILE A 174 3.72 10.71 -7.32
C ILE A 174 2.81 9.57 -6.88
N ILE A 175 3.24 8.32 -7.07
CA ILE A 175 2.41 7.16 -6.71
C ILE A 175 2.19 7.08 -5.20
N SER A 176 3.19 7.44 -4.39
CA SER A 176 3.08 7.50 -2.94
C SER A 176 2.08 8.57 -2.48
N ALA A 177 2.05 9.74 -3.12
CA ALA A 177 1.06 10.78 -2.83
C ALA A 177 -0.37 10.30 -3.11
N ILE A 178 -0.59 9.63 -4.23
CA ILE A 178 -1.89 9.05 -4.61
C ILE A 178 -2.29 7.97 -3.61
N ILE A 179 -1.45 6.97 -3.40
CA ILE A 179 -1.80 5.82 -2.57
C ILE A 179 -1.93 6.19 -1.09
N ARG A 180 -1.05 7.03 -0.52
CA ARG A 180 -1.16 7.45 0.89
C ARG A 180 -2.42 8.28 1.15
N THR A 181 -2.87 9.07 0.16
CA THR A 181 -4.15 9.78 0.23
C THR A 181 -5.33 8.80 0.18
N LEU A 182 -5.33 7.84 -0.75
CA LEU A 182 -6.36 6.80 -0.84
C LEU A 182 -6.47 6.00 0.46
N LEU A 183 -5.36 5.48 0.96
CA LEU A 183 -5.30 4.69 2.19
C LEU A 183 -5.76 5.50 3.41
N GLY A 184 -5.40 6.77 3.48
CA GLY A 184 -5.89 7.68 4.52
C GLY A 184 -7.40 7.88 4.49
N VAL A 185 -8.01 8.03 3.30
CA VAL A 185 -9.47 8.12 3.16
C VAL A 185 -10.14 6.82 3.60
N VAL A 186 -9.61 5.67 3.19
CA VAL A 186 -10.11 4.34 3.63
C VAL A 186 -10.02 4.22 5.15
N MET A 187 -8.90 4.58 5.75
CA MET A 187 -8.73 4.55 7.21
C MET A 187 -9.82 5.35 7.93
N ARG A 188 -10.10 6.59 7.46
CA ARG A 188 -11.14 7.45 8.02
C ARG A 188 -12.55 6.88 7.82
N GLY A 189 -12.81 6.29 6.66
CA GLY A 189 -14.07 5.64 6.34
C GLY A 189 -14.31 4.37 7.15
N ALA A 190 -13.26 3.60 7.37
CA ALA A 190 -13.27 2.29 8.03
C ALA A 190 -13.02 2.37 9.55
N LEU A 191 -13.47 3.41 10.22
CA LEU A 191 -13.38 3.55 11.68
C LEU A 191 -11.94 3.43 12.22
N ASN A 192 -10.97 3.97 11.50
CA ASN A 192 -9.54 3.88 11.80
C ASN A 192 -8.99 2.43 11.85
N SER A 193 -9.53 1.54 11.02
CA SER A 193 -9.04 0.17 10.87
C SER A 193 -7.74 0.16 10.06
N VAL A 194 -6.63 -0.15 10.70
CA VAL A 194 -5.34 -0.36 10.03
C VAL A 194 -5.38 -1.65 9.20
N LEU A 195 -6.11 -2.69 9.65
CA LEU A 195 -6.34 -3.90 8.87
C LEU A 195 -6.91 -3.59 7.48
N LEU A 196 -7.96 -2.77 7.43
CA LEU A 196 -8.60 -2.47 6.14
C LEU A 196 -7.72 -1.62 5.23
N VAL A 197 -6.89 -0.75 5.81
CA VAL A 197 -5.84 -0.05 5.07
C VAL A 197 -4.84 -1.03 4.48
N ALA A 198 -4.37 -2.01 5.27
CA ALA A 198 -3.45 -3.05 4.81
C ALA A 198 -4.07 -3.91 3.69
N VAL A 199 -5.35 -4.28 3.82
CA VAL A 199 -6.09 -4.98 2.75
C VAL A 199 -6.12 -4.12 1.47
N THR A 200 -6.48 -2.84 1.57
CA THR A 200 -6.49 -1.93 0.41
C THR A 200 -5.09 -1.80 -0.22
N HIS A 201 -4.05 -1.71 0.60
CA HIS A 201 -2.65 -1.66 0.13
C HIS A 201 -2.27 -2.96 -0.58
N THR A 202 -2.67 -4.11 -0.05
CA THR A 202 -2.45 -5.42 -0.70
C THR A 202 -3.09 -5.45 -2.09
N PHE A 203 -4.35 -5.07 -2.20
CA PHE A 203 -5.03 -5.04 -3.50
C PHE A 203 -4.52 -3.95 -4.43
N PHE A 204 -3.97 -2.85 -3.92
CA PHE A 204 -3.21 -1.90 -4.72
C PHE A 204 -1.97 -2.56 -5.34
N ASN A 205 -1.14 -3.23 -4.52
CA ASN A 205 0.05 -3.92 -5.01
C ASN A 205 -0.33 -5.01 -6.03
N ARG A 206 -1.34 -5.84 -5.73
CA ARG A 206 -1.77 -6.92 -6.64
C ARG A 206 -2.47 -6.42 -7.91
N SER A 207 -2.93 -5.18 -7.95
CA SER A 207 -3.45 -4.56 -9.17
C SER A 207 -2.35 -3.94 -10.04
N ASN A 208 -1.23 -3.52 -9.42
CA ASN A 208 -0.11 -2.87 -10.11
C ASN A 208 0.99 -3.83 -10.55
N ASN A 209 1.22 -4.91 -9.79
CA ASN A 209 2.33 -5.82 -10.05
C ASN A 209 2.14 -6.59 -11.34
N THR A 210 3.26 -6.94 -11.99
CA THR A 210 3.29 -7.70 -13.24
C THR A 210 2.83 -9.14 -13.08
N ASP A 211 2.83 -9.64 -11.87
CA ASP A 211 2.39 -10.98 -11.45
C ASP A 211 1.11 -10.93 -10.58
N GLY A 212 0.33 -9.84 -10.67
CA GLY A 212 -0.84 -9.64 -9.83
C GLY A 212 -2.16 -9.93 -10.51
N ILE A 213 -3.25 -9.87 -9.74
CA ILE A 213 -4.60 -10.28 -10.15
C ILE A 213 -5.08 -9.62 -11.46
N VAL A 214 -4.74 -8.37 -11.72
CA VAL A 214 -5.12 -7.71 -12.97
C VAL A 214 -4.25 -8.21 -14.12
N ALA A 215 -2.96 -8.49 -13.87
CA ALA A 215 -2.06 -9.08 -14.86
C ALA A 215 -2.49 -10.48 -15.30
N ASP A 216 -3.05 -11.26 -14.39
CA ASP A 216 -3.58 -12.59 -14.67
C ASP A 216 -4.87 -12.55 -15.52
N LEU A 217 -5.61 -11.45 -15.47
CA LEU A 217 -6.92 -11.28 -16.10
C LEU A 217 -6.87 -10.56 -17.44
N VAL A 218 -5.75 -9.91 -17.79
CA VAL A 218 -5.62 -9.20 -19.08
C VAL A 218 -4.27 -9.45 -19.73
N SER A 219 -4.27 -9.41 -21.07
CA SER A 219 -3.05 -9.39 -21.89
C SER A 219 -3.00 -8.08 -22.68
N GLY A 220 -1.88 -7.36 -22.57
CA GLY A 220 -1.65 -6.07 -23.22
C GLY A 220 -0.70 -5.18 -22.42
N GLU A 221 -0.44 -3.99 -22.93
CA GLU A 221 0.51 -3.05 -22.34
C GLU A 221 -0.16 -1.91 -21.55
N ALA A 222 -1.49 -1.76 -21.68
CA ALA A 222 -2.22 -0.66 -21.06
C ALA A 222 -2.43 -0.85 -19.55
N ARG A 223 -2.23 -2.05 -19.02
CA ARG A 223 -2.48 -2.43 -17.63
C ARG A 223 -1.82 -1.49 -16.60
N SER A 224 -0.53 -1.17 -16.78
CA SER A 224 0.20 -0.31 -15.82
C SER A 224 -0.39 1.10 -15.78
N LEU A 225 -0.73 1.65 -16.94
CA LEU A 225 -1.43 2.93 -17.05
C LEU A 225 -2.83 2.85 -16.43
N ALA A 226 -3.56 1.78 -16.71
CA ALA A 226 -4.89 1.54 -16.15
C ALA A 226 -4.89 1.50 -14.62
N ALA A 227 -3.92 0.81 -14.01
CA ALA A 227 -3.79 0.73 -12.56
C ALA A 227 -3.43 2.09 -11.92
N LEU A 228 -2.58 2.89 -12.56
CA LEU A 228 -2.28 4.25 -12.12
C LEU A 228 -3.53 5.15 -12.20
N LEU A 229 -4.23 5.12 -13.34
CA LEU A 229 -5.46 5.90 -13.54
C LEU A 229 -6.57 5.46 -12.57
N ALA A 230 -6.72 4.16 -12.31
CA ALA A 230 -7.66 3.62 -11.33
C ALA A 230 -7.36 4.16 -9.92
N SER A 231 -6.09 4.13 -9.53
CA SER A 231 -5.65 4.64 -8.23
C SER A 231 -5.94 6.13 -8.07
N LEU A 232 -5.64 6.93 -9.09
CA LEU A 232 -5.93 8.36 -9.11
C LEU A 232 -7.43 8.65 -9.08
N LEU A 233 -8.21 7.99 -9.95
CA LEU A 233 -9.66 8.13 -10.03
C LEU A 233 -10.34 7.81 -8.69
N LEU A 234 -10.01 6.67 -8.10
CA LEU A 234 -10.57 6.25 -6.82
C LEU A 234 -10.17 7.20 -5.70
N THR A 235 -8.94 7.69 -5.69
CA THR A 235 -8.49 8.69 -4.72
C THR A 235 -9.33 9.97 -4.81
N VAL A 236 -9.52 10.50 -6.02
CA VAL A 236 -10.33 11.71 -6.25
C VAL A 236 -11.78 11.48 -5.85
N VAL A 237 -12.40 10.40 -6.35
CA VAL A 237 -13.81 10.07 -6.06
C VAL A 237 -14.04 9.92 -4.56
N LEU A 238 -13.22 9.15 -3.87
CA LEU A 238 -13.38 8.94 -2.43
C LEU A 238 -13.09 10.20 -1.62
N CYS A 239 -12.13 11.04 -2.01
CA CYS A 239 -11.91 12.34 -1.39
C CYS A 239 -13.13 13.26 -1.54
N VAL A 240 -13.75 13.31 -2.72
CA VAL A 240 -14.95 14.10 -2.98
C VAL A 240 -16.14 13.59 -2.17
N VAL A 241 -16.40 12.28 -2.20
CA VAL A 241 -17.49 11.64 -1.45
C VAL A 241 -17.33 11.85 0.05
N MET A 242 -16.09 11.73 0.54
CA MET A 242 -15.77 11.83 1.97
C MET A 242 -15.47 13.26 2.45
N ARG A 243 -15.50 14.27 1.58
CA ARG A 243 -15.06 15.66 1.88
C ARG A 243 -15.64 16.23 3.16
N LYS A 244 -16.96 16.05 3.39
CA LYS A 244 -17.64 16.55 4.59
C LYS A 244 -17.13 15.88 5.87
N ARG A 245 -16.85 14.58 5.82
CA ARG A 245 -16.31 13.84 6.95
C ARG A 245 -14.86 14.20 7.23
N LEU A 246 -14.04 14.29 6.18
CA LEU A 246 -12.64 14.69 6.28
C LEU A 246 -12.49 16.08 6.92
N THR A 247 -13.34 17.04 6.57
CA THR A 247 -13.34 18.40 7.16
C THR A 247 -13.92 18.44 8.57
N ARG A 248 -14.95 17.66 8.88
CA ARG A 248 -15.55 17.61 10.22
C ARG A 248 -14.59 17.03 11.26
N ASP A 249 -13.97 15.89 10.93
CA ASP A 249 -13.00 15.26 11.83
C ASP A 249 -11.79 16.16 12.11
N GLN A 250 -11.40 16.99 11.14
CA GLN A 250 -10.36 18.00 11.33
C GLN A 250 -10.76 19.11 12.30
N ARG A 251 -11.99 19.60 12.22
CA ARG A 251 -12.48 20.62 13.17
C ARG A 251 -12.51 20.07 14.57
N LEU A 252 -13.09 18.88 14.76
CA LEU A 252 -13.11 18.21 16.07
C LEU A 252 -11.71 17.97 16.65
N ALA A 253 -10.74 17.62 15.81
CA ALA A 253 -9.34 17.44 16.25
C ALA A 253 -8.65 18.79 16.59
N LEU A 254 -9.05 19.89 15.98
CA LEU A 254 -8.56 21.23 16.30
C LEU A 254 -9.22 21.78 17.56
N ASP A 255 -10.52 21.56 17.72
CA ASP A 255 -11.30 21.99 18.89
C ASP A 255 -10.92 21.22 20.17
N ALA A 256 -10.45 19.98 20.03
CA ALA A 256 -9.94 19.15 21.13
C ALA A 256 -8.51 19.50 21.58
N ARG A 257 -7.89 20.52 20.99
CA ARG A 257 -6.63 21.09 21.47
C ARG A 257 -6.97 22.09 22.57
N GLU A 258 -7.11 21.59 23.81
CA GLU A 258 -7.12 22.47 24.96
C GLU A 258 -5.79 23.22 25.06
N PRO A 259 -5.81 24.50 25.40
CA PRO A 259 -4.58 25.24 25.64
C PRO A 259 -3.89 24.67 26.86
N PHE A 260 -2.61 24.30 26.70
CA PHE A 260 -1.70 24.08 27.80
C PHE A 260 -1.31 25.42 28.43
#